data_6604ebaac729ad23baf046e9d6d238e9
#
_entry.id   6604ebaac729ad23baf046e9d6d238e9
#
_cell.length_a   1.000
_cell.length_b   1.000
_cell.length_c   1.000
_cell.angle_alpha   90.00
_cell.angle_beta   90.00
_cell.angle_gamma   90.00
#
_symmetry.space_group_name_H-M   'P 1'
#
loop_
_entity.id
_entity.type
_entity.pdbx_description
1 polymer ?
#
loop_
_entity_poly.entity_id
_entity_poly.type
_entity_poly.pdbx_seq_one_letter_code
_entity_poly.pdbx_strand_id
1 'polypeptide(L)'
;SIPWDDRLIAILGARGVGKTTLVLQHIKLYEDVGTSLFVYADDLWFSTHSLVELAETFYKNGGKVLYIDEIHKYRNWSQEIKNIYDSYADLKVRYTGSSILDLQKGSHDLSRRLLEYSMHGLSFREYVALNYGVDMPIHTLEQILAGNIDFPYTDYRPIALFKEYLRKGYYPYFKEPGYELRLEKTIQAILEVDIPKFAELSVSAAEKLKMLLYIIAQSVPFKPNYSKIARDLDMHRNAVSDLMV
;
A
#
# COMPACT_ATOMS: atom_id res chain seq x y z
N SER A 1 4.15 12.71 -8.15
CA SER A 1 2.68 12.90 -8.29
C SER A 1 2.12 11.79 -9.18
N ILE A 2 0.93 11.31 -8.87
CA ILE A 2 0.21 10.32 -9.69
C ILE A 2 -0.39 11.05 -10.89
N PRO A 3 -0.16 10.59 -12.15
CA PRO A 3 -0.79 11.16 -13.33
C PRO A 3 -2.22 10.62 -13.47
N TRP A 4 -3.14 11.18 -12.72
CA TRP A 4 -4.54 10.74 -12.63
C TRP A 4 -5.29 10.73 -13.97
N ASP A 5 -4.73 11.30 -15.02
CA ASP A 5 -5.32 11.29 -16.38
C ASP A 5 -5.08 10.00 -17.16
N ASP A 6 -4.19 9.15 -16.71
CA ASP A 6 -3.96 7.85 -17.36
C ASP A 6 -5.17 6.93 -17.28
N ARG A 7 -5.29 6.00 -18.22
CA ARG A 7 -6.45 5.12 -18.34
C ARG A 7 -6.51 4.03 -17.27
N LEU A 8 -5.37 3.50 -16.85
CA LEU A 8 -5.31 2.41 -15.89
C LEU A 8 -4.23 2.67 -14.85
N ILE A 9 -4.64 2.89 -13.62
CA ILE A 9 -3.72 3.19 -12.50
C ILE A 9 -3.96 2.19 -11.38
N ALA A 10 -2.88 1.61 -10.85
CA ALA A 10 -2.86 0.85 -9.61
C ALA A 10 -2.15 1.63 -8.51
N ILE A 11 -2.75 1.66 -7.33
CA ILE A 11 -2.13 2.17 -6.11
C ILE A 11 -1.96 1.00 -5.16
N LEU A 12 -0.73 0.49 -5.09
CA LEU A 12 -0.38 -0.67 -4.28
C LEU A 12 0.34 -0.24 -3.00
N GLY A 13 0.22 -1.01 -1.95
CA GLY A 13 0.90 -0.72 -0.70
C GLY A 13 0.37 -1.55 0.46
N ALA A 14 1.09 -1.55 1.58
CA ALA A 14 0.71 -2.31 2.76
C ALA A 14 -0.69 -1.91 3.28
N ARG A 15 -1.32 -2.82 4.03
CA ARG A 15 -2.58 -2.53 4.72
C ARG A 15 -2.38 -1.36 5.70
N GLY A 16 -3.31 -0.40 5.70
CA GLY A 16 -3.31 0.73 6.64
C GLY A 16 -2.44 1.93 6.25
N VAL A 17 -1.73 1.92 5.11
CA VAL A 17 -0.93 3.08 4.66
C VAL A 17 -1.75 4.25 4.12
N GLY A 18 -3.08 4.10 3.94
CA GLY A 18 -3.98 5.19 3.55
C GLY A 18 -4.41 5.18 2.09
N LYS A 19 -4.28 4.08 1.35
CA LYS A 19 -4.66 3.97 -0.08
C LYS A 19 -6.10 4.41 -0.35
N THR A 20 -7.06 3.82 0.37
CA THR A 20 -8.49 4.16 0.27
C THR A 20 -8.72 5.64 0.56
N THR A 21 -8.08 6.19 1.59
CA THR A 21 -8.17 7.60 1.96
C THR A 21 -7.67 8.51 0.83
N LEU A 22 -6.52 8.17 0.23
CA LEU A 22 -5.96 8.91 -0.91
C LEU A 22 -6.93 8.95 -2.10
N VAL A 23 -7.50 7.79 -2.44
CA VAL A 23 -8.48 7.68 -3.54
C VAL A 23 -9.73 8.49 -3.25
N LEU A 24 -10.32 8.36 -2.05
CA LEU A 24 -11.52 9.11 -1.67
C LEU A 24 -11.28 10.62 -1.60
N GLN A 25 -10.10 11.06 -1.16
CA GLN A 25 -9.71 12.47 -1.21
C GLN A 25 -9.61 12.96 -2.66
N HIS A 26 -8.99 12.17 -3.55
CA HIS A 26 -8.91 12.53 -4.96
C HIS A 26 -10.29 12.66 -5.59
N ILE A 27 -11.18 11.68 -5.38
CA ILE A 27 -12.56 11.74 -5.87
C ILE A 27 -13.26 13.02 -5.37
N LYS A 28 -13.18 13.29 -4.06
CA LYS A 28 -13.84 14.45 -3.44
C LYS A 28 -13.37 15.80 -3.99
N LEU A 29 -12.10 15.91 -4.33
CA LEU A 29 -11.46 17.19 -4.69
C LEU A 29 -11.44 17.45 -6.19
N TYR A 30 -11.41 16.41 -7.01
CA TYR A 30 -11.07 16.54 -8.44
C TYR A 30 -12.02 15.82 -9.39
N GLU A 31 -12.89 14.93 -8.92
CA GLU A 31 -13.79 14.18 -9.80
C GLU A 31 -15.21 14.71 -9.77
N ASP A 32 -15.91 14.51 -10.88
CA ASP A 32 -17.35 14.69 -10.95
C ASP A 32 -18.07 13.46 -10.43
N VAL A 33 -18.80 13.60 -9.32
CA VAL A 33 -19.54 12.53 -8.66
C VAL A 33 -20.60 11.91 -9.58
N GLY A 34 -21.13 12.64 -10.55
CA GLY A 34 -22.11 12.14 -11.52
C GLY A 34 -21.52 11.17 -12.54
N THR A 35 -20.20 11.19 -12.76
CA THR A 35 -19.50 10.38 -13.76
C THR A 35 -18.41 9.49 -13.15
N SER A 36 -18.27 9.46 -11.85
CA SER A 36 -17.31 8.64 -11.11
C SER A 36 -18.03 7.62 -10.22
N LEU A 37 -17.52 6.40 -10.17
CA LEU A 37 -18.05 5.33 -9.31
C LEU A 37 -16.93 4.75 -8.46
N PHE A 38 -17.18 4.64 -7.15
CA PHE A 38 -16.29 3.96 -6.21
C PHE A 38 -16.96 2.69 -5.67
N VAL A 39 -16.26 1.56 -5.74
CA VAL A 39 -16.73 0.26 -5.26
C VAL A 39 -15.65 -0.46 -4.46
N TYR A 40 -16.09 -1.27 -3.50
CA TYR A 40 -15.21 -2.24 -2.82
C TYR A 40 -15.24 -3.58 -3.57
N ALA A 41 -14.09 -4.16 -3.85
CA ALA A 41 -14.00 -5.41 -4.60
C ALA A 41 -14.55 -6.63 -3.83
N ASP A 42 -14.73 -6.52 -2.51
CA ASP A 42 -15.34 -7.54 -1.65
C ASP A 42 -16.82 -7.28 -1.33
N ASP A 43 -17.48 -6.37 -2.04
CA ASP A 43 -18.91 -6.15 -1.90
C ASP A 43 -19.69 -7.42 -2.27
N LEU A 44 -20.74 -7.70 -1.50
CA LEU A 44 -21.61 -8.88 -1.72
C LEU A 44 -22.26 -8.89 -3.10
N TRP A 45 -22.42 -7.75 -3.73
CA TRP A 45 -22.95 -7.63 -5.10
C TRP A 45 -22.11 -8.47 -6.09
N PHE A 46 -20.77 -8.52 -5.90
CA PHE A 46 -19.87 -9.30 -6.71
C PHE A 46 -19.95 -10.84 -6.49
N SER A 47 -20.78 -11.30 -5.57
CA SER A 47 -21.05 -12.73 -5.42
C SER A 47 -21.86 -13.31 -6.60
N THR A 48 -22.62 -12.45 -7.30
CA THR A 48 -23.50 -12.81 -8.41
C THR A 48 -23.24 -12.03 -9.69
N HIS A 49 -22.43 -10.99 -9.65
CA HIS A 49 -22.11 -10.11 -10.78
C HIS A 49 -20.61 -9.97 -10.97
N SER A 50 -20.19 -9.64 -12.18
CA SER A 50 -18.79 -9.44 -12.52
C SER A 50 -18.40 -7.96 -12.56
N LEU A 51 -17.10 -7.69 -12.47
CA LEU A 51 -16.55 -6.35 -12.69
C LEU A 51 -16.82 -5.85 -14.12
N VAL A 52 -16.82 -6.76 -15.09
CA VAL A 52 -17.12 -6.42 -16.49
C VAL A 52 -18.57 -5.95 -16.62
N GLU A 53 -19.54 -6.65 -16.01
CA GLU A 53 -20.97 -6.24 -16.03
C GLU A 53 -21.17 -4.88 -15.35
N LEU A 54 -20.48 -4.63 -14.22
CA LEU A 54 -20.50 -3.33 -13.56
C LEU A 54 -19.97 -2.24 -14.49
N ALA A 55 -18.79 -2.45 -15.08
CA ALA A 55 -18.14 -1.49 -15.96
C ALA A 55 -18.98 -1.20 -17.21
N GLU A 56 -19.59 -2.23 -17.81
CA GLU A 56 -20.48 -2.09 -18.95
C GLU A 56 -21.70 -1.22 -18.62
N THR A 57 -22.36 -1.54 -17.51
CA THR A 57 -23.55 -0.80 -17.07
C THR A 57 -23.20 0.64 -16.74
N PHE A 58 -22.11 0.85 -16.02
CA PHE A 58 -21.64 2.18 -15.65
C PHE A 58 -21.27 3.02 -16.88
N TYR A 59 -20.51 2.45 -17.82
CA TYR A 59 -20.11 3.13 -19.05
C TYR A 59 -21.31 3.50 -19.93
N LYS A 60 -22.28 2.59 -20.13
CA LYS A 60 -23.51 2.85 -20.90
C LYS A 60 -24.36 3.97 -20.29
N ASN A 61 -24.28 4.19 -18.99
CA ASN A 61 -24.96 5.29 -18.29
C ASN A 61 -24.11 6.58 -18.20
N GLY A 62 -23.04 6.70 -18.98
CA GLY A 62 -22.23 7.91 -19.06
C GLY A 62 -21.09 7.99 -18.02
N GLY A 63 -20.81 6.88 -17.33
CA GLY A 63 -19.69 6.77 -16.39
C GLY A 63 -18.34 6.94 -17.10
N LYS A 64 -17.41 7.62 -16.43
CA LYS A 64 -16.08 7.95 -16.98
C LYS A 64 -14.92 7.40 -16.15
N VAL A 65 -15.05 7.34 -14.83
CA VAL A 65 -13.97 6.91 -13.94
C VAL A 65 -14.48 5.89 -12.93
N LEU A 66 -13.92 4.69 -12.98
CA LEU A 66 -14.25 3.59 -12.06
C LEU A 66 -13.11 3.39 -11.06
N TYR A 67 -13.42 3.49 -9.78
CA TYR A 67 -12.51 3.24 -8.67
C TYR A 67 -12.87 1.93 -7.99
N ILE A 68 -11.90 1.02 -7.86
CA ILE A 68 -12.08 -0.31 -7.24
C ILE A 68 -11.11 -0.45 -6.10
N ASP A 69 -11.63 -0.51 -4.87
CA ASP A 69 -10.79 -0.65 -3.67
C ASP A 69 -10.58 -2.13 -3.33
N GLU A 70 -9.35 -2.45 -2.88
CA GLU A 70 -8.94 -3.80 -2.48
C GLU A 70 -9.17 -4.88 -3.57
N ILE A 71 -8.78 -4.57 -4.83
CA ILE A 71 -9.01 -5.43 -6.02
C ILE A 71 -8.60 -6.90 -5.81
N HIS A 72 -7.59 -7.16 -4.98
CA HIS A 72 -7.08 -8.49 -4.66
C HIS A 72 -8.09 -9.41 -3.95
N LYS A 73 -9.19 -8.86 -3.45
CA LYS A 73 -10.27 -9.65 -2.86
C LYS A 73 -11.21 -10.25 -3.90
N TYR A 74 -11.19 -9.70 -5.13
CA TYR A 74 -12.00 -10.20 -6.23
C TYR A 74 -11.25 -11.26 -7.06
N ARG A 75 -11.90 -12.41 -7.34
CA ARG A 75 -11.34 -13.48 -8.16
C ARG A 75 -11.21 -13.04 -9.62
N ASN A 76 -10.15 -13.49 -10.31
CA ASN A 76 -9.91 -13.21 -11.73
C ASN A 76 -9.85 -11.72 -12.10
N TRP A 77 -9.59 -10.86 -11.12
CA TRP A 77 -9.57 -9.42 -11.29
C TRP A 77 -8.71 -8.94 -12.47
N SER A 78 -7.53 -9.51 -12.67
CA SER A 78 -6.58 -9.07 -13.70
C SER A 78 -7.13 -9.29 -15.12
N GLN A 79 -7.78 -10.44 -15.36
CA GLN A 79 -8.40 -10.75 -16.64
C GLN A 79 -9.60 -9.83 -16.92
N GLU A 80 -10.41 -9.55 -15.90
CA GLU A 80 -11.57 -8.67 -16.06
C GLU A 80 -11.16 -7.21 -16.25
N ILE A 81 -10.17 -6.72 -15.52
CA ILE A 81 -9.59 -5.37 -15.73
C ILE A 81 -9.03 -5.24 -17.14
N LYS A 82 -8.33 -6.27 -17.67
CA LYS A 82 -7.87 -6.29 -19.05
C LYS A 82 -9.03 -6.19 -20.03
N ASN A 83 -10.07 -6.99 -19.84
CA ASN A 83 -11.26 -6.97 -20.70
C ASN A 83 -11.94 -5.59 -20.69
N ILE A 84 -12.09 -4.98 -19.52
CA ILE A 84 -12.63 -3.62 -19.35
C ILE A 84 -11.78 -2.61 -20.11
N TYR A 85 -10.46 -2.65 -19.92
CA TYR A 85 -9.53 -1.76 -20.60
C TYR A 85 -9.60 -1.89 -22.12
N ASP A 86 -9.67 -3.11 -22.64
CA ASP A 86 -9.67 -3.36 -24.07
C ASP A 86 -11.04 -3.03 -24.71
N SER A 87 -12.16 -3.13 -23.95
CA SER A 87 -13.52 -2.89 -24.46
C SER A 87 -13.97 -1.44 -24.40
N TYR A 88 -13.50 -0.65 -23.42
CA TYR A 88 -14.00 0.71 -23.16
C TYR A 88 -12.86 1.73 -23.20
N ALA A 89 -12.58 2.26 -24.40
CA ALA A 89 -11.40 3.11 -24.66
C ALA A 89 -11.38 4.40 -23.79
N ASP A 90 -12.53 4.97 -23.48
CA ASP A 90 -12.66 6.22 -22.73
C ASP A 90 -12.91 6.01 -21.23
N LEU A 91 -13.09 4.77 -20.77
CA LEU A 91 -13.26 4.47 -19.36
C LEU A 91 -11.90 4.44 -18.66
N LYS A 92 -11.73 5.30 -17.67
CA LYS A 92 -10.59 5.31 -16.78
C LYS A 92 -10.85 4.36 -15.60
N VAL A 93 -9.87 3.49 -15.29
CA VAL A 93 -9.97 2.56 -14.16
C VAL A 93 -8.84 2.82 -13.18
N ARG A 94 -9.19 2.92 -11.93
CA ARG A 94 -8.28 3.11 -10.80
C ARG A 94 -8.53 2.00 -9.78
N TYR A 95 -7.52 1.31 -9.36
CA TYR A 95 -7.71 0.34 -8.29
C TYR A 95 -6.65 0.41 -7.22
N THR A 96 -7.03 0.01 -6.01
CA THR A 96 -6.08 -0.18 -4.93
C THR A 96 -5.89 -1.67 -4.64
N GLY A 97 -4.74 -1.98 -4.07
CA GLY A 97 -4.45 -3.34 -3.67
C GLY A 97 -3.33 -3.43 -2.64
N SER A 98 -3.14 -4.61 -2.09
CA SER A 98 -1.96 -4.90 -1.28
C SER A 98 -0.72 -5.00 -2.18
N SER A 99 0.46 -4.59 -1.68
CA SER A 99 1.75 -4.81 -2.35
C SER A 99 2.04 -6.29 -2.64
N ILE A 100 1.36 -7.19 -1.95
CA ILE A 100 1.42 -8.64 -2.21
C ILE A 100 0.88 -9.01 -3.60
N LEU A 101 0.11 -8.14 -4.26
CA LEU A 101 -0.33 -8.36 -5.65
C LEU A 101 0.82 -8.53 -6.64
N ASP A 102 1.98 -7.95 -6.36
CA ASP A 102 3.18 -8.09 -7.18
C ASP A 102 3.66 -9.53 -7.25
N LEU A 103 3.33 -10.33 -6.25
CA LEU A 103 3.63 -11.76 -6.20
C LEU A 103 2.68 -12.62 -7.04
N GLN A 104 1.56 -12.06 -7.51
CA GLN A 104 0.61 -12.78 -8.34
C GLN A 104 1.00 -12.71 -9.82
N LYS A 105 1.21 -13.86 -10.43
CA LYS A 105 1.49 -14.03 -11.88
C LYS A 105 0.48 -13.36 -12.82
N GLY A 106 -0.64 -12.85 -12.30
CA GLY A 106 -1.70 -12.17 -13.08
C GLY A 106 -1.38 -10.74 -13.50
N SER A 107 -0.44 -10.04 -12.82
CA SER A 107 -0.06 -8.67 -13.16
C SER A 107 0.70 -8.56 -14.50
N HIS A 108 1.34 -9.64 -14.95
CA HIS A 108 2.10 -9.64 -16.20
C HIS A 108 1.24 -9.31 -17.44
N ASP A 109 -0.04 -9.67 -17.44
CA ASP A 109 -0.96 -9.41 -18.56
C ASP A 109 -1.36 -7.94 -18.70
N LEU A 110 -1.20 -7.15 -17.61
CA LEU A 110 -1.52 -5.73 -17.55
C LEU A 110 -0.29 -4.84 -17.73
N SER A 111 0.93 -5.37 -17.73
CA SER A 111 2.21 -4.64 -17.63
C SER A 111 2.40 -3.52 -18.66
N ARG A 112 1.78 -3.62 -19.85
CA ARG A 112 1.85 -2.59 -20.90
C ARG A 112 0.73 -1.55 -20.83
N ARG A 113 -0.28 -1.77 -19.97
CA ARG A 113 -1.49 -0.96 -19.85
C ARG A 113 -1.55 -0.19 -18.56
N LEU A 114 -0.82 -0.65 -17.55
CA LEU A 114 -0.94 -0.25 -16.17
C LEU A 114 0.19 0.71 -15.78
N LEU A 115 -0.19 1.83 -15.17
CA LEU A 115 0.72 2.63 -14.36
C LEU A 115 0.55 2.24 -12.89
N GLU A 116 1.62 1.70 -12.32
CA GLU A 116 1.65 1.21 -10.96
C GLU A 116 2.38 2.17 -10.04
N TYR A 117 1.76 2.50 -8.93
CA TYR A 117 2.31 3.36 -7.89
C TYR A 117 2.35 2.63 -6.55
N SER A 118 3.53 2.52 -5.99
CA SER A 118 3.73 1.99 -4.64
C SER A 118 3.50 3.10 -3.61
N MET A 119 2.52 2.90 -2.74
CA MET A 119 2.24 3.78 -1.61
C MET A 119 2.85 3.19 -0.34
N HIS A 120 3.84 3.88 0.18
CA HIS A 120 4.45 3.56 1.47
C HIS A 120 3.72 4.27 2.62
N GLY A 121 4.04 3.92 3.85
CA GLY A 121 3.61 4.70 5.00
C GLY A 121 4.25 6.09 5.02
N LEU A 122 3.88 6.90 6.00
CA LEU A 122 4.38 8.27 6.11
C LEU A 122 5.90 8.32 6.21
N SER A 123 6.52 9.17 5.41
CA SER A 123 7.89 9.60 5.64
C SER A 123 7.98 10.46 6.90
N PHE A 124 9.18 10.66 7.42
CA PHE A 124 9.38 11.54 8.57
C PHE A 124 8.86 12.97 8.32
N ARG A 125 9.03 13.49 7.10
CA ARG A 125 8.50 14.80 6.71
C ARG A 125 6.98 14.84 6.75
N GLU A 126 6.32 13.86 6.16
CA GLU A 126 4.86 13.75 6.15
C GLU A 126 4.31 13.56 7.57
N TYR A 127 5.01 12.79 8.41
CA TYR A 127 4.66 12.65 9.82
C TYR A 127 4.70 14.00 10.55
N VAL A 128 5.77 14.77 10.35
CA VAL A 128 5.91 16.10 10.98
C VAL A 128 4.83 17.05 10.47
N ALA A 129 4.58 17.07 9.16
CA ALA A 129 3.52 17.89 8.58
C ALA A 129 2.13 17.50 9.15
N LEU A 130 1.82 16.22 9.18
CA LEU A 130 0.53 15.73 9.67
C LEU A 130 0.37 15.92 11.18
N ASN A 131 1.45 15.73 11.97
CA ASN A 131 1.37 15.77 13.44
C ASN A 131 1.44 17.20 14.00
N TYR A 132 2.26 18.04 13.42
CA TYR A 132 2.58 19.37 13.96
C TYR A 132 2.11 20.52 13.05
N GLY A 133 1.57 20.24 11.87
CA GLY A 133 1.17 21.24 10.89
C GLY A 133 2.37 21.97 10.26
N VAL A 134 3.54 21.34 10.28
CA VAL A 134 4.81 21.93 9.87
C VAL A 134 5.20 21.39 8.50
N ASP A 135 5.15 22.23 7.49
CA ASP A 135 5.59 21.86 6.15
C ASP A 135 7.11 22.07 6.01
N MET A 136 7.83 20.96 5.87
CA MET A 136 9.28 20.95 5.76
C MET A 136 9.71 21.09 4.30
N PRO A 137 10.55 22.10 3.96
CA PRO A 137 11.01 22.28 2.60
C PRO A 137 11.84 21.09 2.11
N ILE A 138 11.81 20.89 0.79
CA ILE A 138 12.66 19.90 0.12
C ILE A 138 13.97 20.58 -0.25
N HIS A 139 15.09 20.00 0.17
CA HIS A 139 16.43 20.47 -0.19
C HIS A 139 17.10 19.49 -1.13
N THR A 140 17.81 20.02 -2.12
CA THR A 140 18.68 19.21 -2.98
C THR A 140 19.94 18.80 -2.22
N LEU A 141 20.65 17.78 -2.74
CA LEU A 141 21.91 17.35 -2.14
C LEU A 141 22.94 18.49 -2.13
N GLU A 142 23.00 19.29 -3.19
CA GLU A 142 23.90 20.46 -3.30
C GLU A 142 23.60 21.50 -2.21
N GLN A 143 22.31 21.77 -1.94
CA GLN A 143 21.89 22.68 -0.87
C GLN A 143 22.31 22.16 0.50
N ILE A 144 22.14 20.86 0.72
CA ILE A 144 22.53 20.21 1.99
C ILE A 144 24.05 20.29 2.19
N LEU A 145 24.83 19.98 1.16
CA LEU A 145 26.30 20.01 1.21
C LEU A 145 26.85 21.45 1.37
N ALA A 146 26.16 22.43 0.79
CA ALA A 146 26.52 23.85 0.91
C ALA A 146 26.10 24.47 2.26
N GLY A 147 25.37 23.74 3.10
CA GLY A 147 24.81 24.26 4.35
C GLY A 147 23.66 25.27 4.16
N ASN A 148 23.15 25.40 2.95
CA ASN A 148 22.02 26.26 2.61
C ASN A 148 20.70 25.58 2.91
N ILE A 149 20.45 25.36 4.20
CA ILE A 149 19.23 24.68 4.67
C ILE A 149 18.42 25.69 5.48
N ASP A 150 17.26 26.07 4.95
CA ASP A 150 16.28 26.86 5.69
C ASP A 150 15.40 25.94 6.52
N PHE A 151 15.51 26.09 7.84
CA PHE A 151 14.55 25.52 8.77
C PHE A 151 13.56 26.60 9.18
N PRO A 152 12.26 26.44 8.86
CA PRO A 152 11.27 27.48 9.15
C PRO A 152 10.95 27.65 10.64
N TYR A 153 11.65 26.95 11.53
CA TYR A 153 11.34 26.89 12.96
C TYR A 153 12.59 27.08 13.82
N THR A 154 12.52 28.02 14.74
CA THR A 154 13.61 28.35 15.67
C THR A 154 13.82 27.27 16.76
N ASP A 155 12.82 26.45 17.05
CA ASP A 155 12.84 25.42 18.11
C ASP A 155 12.76 23.99 17.55
N TYR A 156 13.24 23.79 16.31
CA TYR A 156 13.20 22.49 15.65
C TYR A 156 14.21 21.52 16.30
N ARG A 157 13.65 20.44 16.91
CA ARG A 157 14.44 19.36 17.53
C ARG A 157 14.35 18.06 16.73
N PRO A 158 15.07 17.95 15.61
CA PRO A 158 14.89 16.85 14.65
C PRO A 158 15.10 15.48 15.26
N ILE A 159 16.08 15.33 16.16
CA ILE A 159 16.38 14.02 16.77
C ILE A 159 15.27 13.58 17.72
N ALA A 160 14.66 14.47 18.47
CA ALA A 160 13.55 14.14 19.36
C ALA A 160 12.31 13.75 18.56
N LEU A 161 11.98 14.53 17.51
CA LEU A 161 10.87 14.26 16.59
C LEU A 161 11.09 12.95 15.83
N PHE A 162 12.32 12.67 15.39
CA PHE A 162 12.64 11.43 14.69
C PHE A 162 12.51 10.21 15.60
N LYS A 163 12.90 10.30 16.87
CA LYS A 163 12.67 9.24 17.86
C LYS A 163 11.17 8.98 18.08
N GLU A 164 10.36 10.04 18.09
CA GLU A 164 8.91 9.90 18.17
C GLU A 164 8.32 9.25 16.92
N TYR A 165 8.76 9.68 15.73
CA TYR A 165 8.40 9.07 14.45
C TYR A 165 8.74 7.57 14.42
N LEU A 166 9.94 7.16 14.83
CA LEU A 166 10.31 5.75 14.88
C LEU A 166 9.40 4.91 15.79
N ARG A 167 8.79 5.52 16.79
CA ARG A 167 7.89 4.84 17.72
C ARG A 167 6.45 4.80 17.22
N LYS A 168 5.99 5.83 16.49
CA LYS A 168 4.57 6.00 16.16
C LYS A 168 4.28 6.17 14.66
N GLY A 169 5.25 6.61 13.88
CA GLY A 169 5.02 7.44 12.71
C GLY A 169 4.80 6.80 11.36
N TYR A 170 4.89 5.50 11.16
CA TYR A 170 4.77 4.94 9.81
C TYR A 170 3.34 4.97 9.27
N TYR A 171 2.35 4.64 10.10
CA TYR A 171 0.95 4.56 9.67
C TYR A 171 0.19 5.87 9.92
N PRO A 172 -0.63 6.35 8.95
CA PRO A 172 -1.38 7.61 9.09
C PRO A 172 -2.36 7.65 10.27
N TYR A 173 -2.84 6.49 10.71
CA TYR A 173 -3.78 6.38 11.84
C TYR A 173 -3.11 6.43 13.23
N PHE A 174 -1.82 6.86 13.30
CA PHE A 174 -1.08 6.97 14.57
C PHE A 174 -1.71 7.92 15.60
N LYS A 175 -2.60 8.83 15.15
CA LYS A 175 -3.35 9.75 16.01
C LYS A 175 -4.63 9.14 16.59
N GLU A 176 -5.06 7.99 16.09
CA GLU A 176 -6.30 7.38 16.54
C GLU A 176 -6.14 6.76 17.95
N PRO A 177 -7.19 6.84 18.79
CA PRO A 177 -7.17 6.16 20.08
C PRO A 177 -6.90 4.66 19.92
N GLY A 178 -6.03 4.11 20.78
CA GLY A 178 -5.67 2.69 20.73
C GLY A 178 -4.78 2.31 19.55
N TYR A 179 -3.95 3.24 19.05
CA TYR A 179 -3.03 3.01 17.93
C TYR A 179 -2.21 1.73 18.05
N GLU A 180 -1.59 1.49 19.20
CA GLU A 180 -0.74 0.31 19.41
C GLU A 180 -1.52 -0.99 19.22
N LEU A 181 -2.74 -1.08 19.75
CA LEU A 181 -3.61 -2.23 19.55
C LEU A 181 -4.06 -2.41 18.09
N ARG A 182 -4.32 -1.29 17.40
CA ARG A 182 -4.64 -1.31 15.96
C ARG A 182 -3.45 -1.74 15.11
N LEU A 183 -2.26 -1.28 15.45
CA LEU A 183 -1.02 -1.68 14.80
C LEU A 183 -0.75 -3.18 14.96
N GLU A 184 -0.89 -3.70 16.18
CA GLU A 184 -0.77 -5.13 16.46
C GLU A 184 -1.75 -5.95 15.61
N LYS A 185 -3.03 -5.57 15.60
CA LYS A 185 -4.05 -6.23 14.77
C LYS A 185 -3.75 -6.13 13.27
N THR A 186 -3.19 -5.01 12.80
CA THR A 186 -2.79 -4.85 11.41
C THR A 186 -1.66 -5.81 11.05
N ILE A 187 -0.63 -5.90 11.90
CA ILE A 187 0.49 -6.83 11.71
C ILE A 187 -0.01 -8.28 11.74
N GLN A 188 -0.87 -8.63 12.70
CA GLN A 188 -1.47 -9.97 12.76
C GLN A 188 -2.27 -10.30 11.50
N ALA A 189 -3.10 -9.38 11.00
CA ALA A 189 -3.86 -9.60 9.78
C ALA A 189 -2.96 -9.82 8.55
N ILE A 190 -1.87 -9.06 8.43
CA ILE A 190 -0.90 -9.24 7.35
C ILE A 190 -0.25 -10.64 7.45
N LEU A 191 0.21 -11.02 8.63
CA LEU A 191 0.96 -12.26 8.83
C LEU A 191 0.09 -13.53 8.81
N GLU A 192 -1.13 -13.46 9.33
CA GLU A 192 -2.00 -14.62 9.53
C GLU A 192 -3.03 -14.79 8.41
N VAL A 193 -3.34 -13.73 7.68
CA VAL A 193 -4.38 -13.73 6.65
C VAL A 193 -3.82 -13.38 5.28
N ASP A 194 -3.20 -12.20 5.15
CA ASP A 194 -2.81 -11.69 3.83
C ASP A 194 -1.67 -12.53 3.23
N ILE A 195 -0.55 -12.69 3.92
CA ILE A 195 0.61 -13.45 3.42
C ILE A 195 0.29 -14.94 3.16
N PRO A 196 -0.32 -15.70 4.09
CA PRO A 196 -0.64 -17.11 3.83
C PRO A 196 -1.59 -17.31 2.66
N LYS A 197 -2.58 -16.42 2.51
CA LYS A 197 -3.54 -16.51 1.41
C LYS A 197 -2.87 -16.35 0.04
N PHE A 198 -1.87 -15.48 -0.07
CA PHE A 198 -1.23 -15.14 -1.35
C PHE A 198 0.00 -16.00 -1.66
N ALA A 199 0.78 -16.35 -0.64
CA ALA A 199 1.98 -17.15 -0.83
C ALA A 199 1.74 -18.66 -0.70
N GLU A 200 0.46 -19.09 -0.55
CA GLU A 200 0.07 -20.49 -0.29
C GLU A 200 0.84 -21.12 0.88
N LEU A 201 1.16 -20.30 1.87
CA LEU A 201 1.96 -20.72 3.02
C LEU A 201 1.11 -21.47 4.04
N SER A 202 1.72 -22.48 4.67
CA SER A 202 1.11 -23.19 5.79
C SER A 202 1.00 -22.32 7.06
N VAL A 203 0.13 -22.69 7.98
CA VAL A 203 -0.02 -22.02 9.29
C VAL A 203 1.33 -21.95 10.03
N SER A 204 2.14 -23.00 9.95
CA SER A 204 3.48 -23.02 10.56
C SER A 204 4.44 -21.99 9.96
N ALA A 205 4.26 -21.62 8.70
CA ALA A 205 5.05 -20.57 8.08
C ALA A 205 4.68 -19.16 8.59
N ALA A 206 3.42 -18.92 8.92
CA ALA A 206 2.99 -17.65 9.54
C ALA A 206 3.62 -17.45 10.93
N GLU A 207 3.71 -18.52 11.73
CA GLU A 207 4.41 -18.46 13.02
C GLU A 207 5.90 -18.16 12.86
N LYS A 208 6.54 -18.78 11.87
CA LYS A 208 7.96 -18.52 11.55
C LYS A 208 8.20 -17.08 11.08
N LEU A 209 7.27 -16.50 10.32
CA LEU A 209 7.31 -15.08 9.93
C LEU A 209 7.20 -14.14 11.13
N LYS A 210 6.32 -14.43 12.09
CA LYS A 210 6.25 -13.66 13.36
C LYS A 210 7.57 -13.70 14.11
N MET A 211 8.17 -14.89 14.19
CA MET A 211 9.46 -15.07 14.87
C MET A 211 10.60 -14.36 14.14
N LEU A 212 10.58 -14.36 12.81
CA LEU A 212 11.53 -13.60 11.98
C LEU A 212 11.42 -12.09 12.24
N LEU A 213 10.21 -11.54 12.25
CA LEU A 213 9.98 -10.13 12.58
C LEU A 213 10.47 -9.78 13.99
N TYR A 214 10.24 -10.65 14.95
CA TYR A 214 10.76 -10.47 16.32
C TYR A 214 12.28 -10.45 16.34
N ILE A 215 12.96 -11.36 15.65
CA ILE A 215 14.42 -11.40 15.53
C ILE A 215 14.95 -10.11 14.90
N ILE A 216 14.31 -9.62 13.84
CA ILE A 216 14.66 -8.35 13.18
C ILE A 216 14.51 -7.17 14.15
N ALA A 217 13.38 -7.10 14.85
CA ALA A 217 13.09 -6.02 15.79
C ALA A 217 14.06 -5.96 16.99
N GLN A 218 14.55 -7.11 17.43
CA GLN A 218 15.55 -7.20 18.52
C GLN A 218 16.97 -6.87 18.08
N SER A 219 17.23 -6.86 16.78
CA SER A 219 18.59 -6.77 16.21
C SER A 219 18.80 -5.43 15.51
N VAL A 220 18.91 -4.34 16.25
CA VAL A 220 19.16 -2.99 15.67
C VAL A 220 20.58 -2.54 15.98
N PRO A 221 21.42 -2.26 14.97
CA PRO A 221 21.22 -2.41 13.53
C PRO A 221 21.21 -3.88 13.09
N PHE A 222 20.22 -4.22 12.26
CA PHE A 222 20.04 -5.58 11.78
C PHE A 222 21.07 -5.92 10.69
N LYS A 223 21.90 -6.93 10.95
CA LYS A 223 22.80 -7.54 9.96
C LYS A 223 22.37 -9.00 9.78
N PRO A 224 21.74 -9.36 8.66
CA PRO A 224 21.19 -10.70 8.46
C PRO A 224 22.31 -11.76 8.47
N ASN A 225 22.18 -12.72 9.37
CA ASN A 225 22.95 -13.96 9.33
C ASN A 225 21.98 -15.10 9.00
N TYR A 226 21.82 -15.38 7.73
CA TYR A 226 20.85 -16.36 7.23
C TYR A 226 21.00 -17.73 7.87
N SER A 227 22.23 -18.20 8.13
CA SER A 227 22.47 -19.51 8.76
C SER A 227 22.07 -19.55 10.22
N LYS A 228 22.24 -18.44 10.96
CA LYS A 228 21.76 -18.30 12.35
C LYS A 228 20.23 -18.24 12.38
N ILE A 229 19.63 -17.38 11.57
CA ILE A 229 18.19 -17.22 11.47
C ILE A 229 17.52 -18.54 11.07
N ALA A 230 18.08 -19.25 10.09
CA ALA A 230 17.56 -20.54 9.65
C ALA A 230 17.52 -21.57 10.78
N ARG A 231 18.56 -21.64 11.61
CA ARG A 231 18.60 -22.50 12.80
C ARG A 231 17.58 -22.07 13.85
N ASP A 232 17.47 -20.77 14.13
CA ASP A 232 16.58 -20.23 15.16
C ASP A 232 15.09 -20.40 14.76
N LEU A 233 14.80 -20.46 13.45
CA LEU A 233 13.46 -20.68 12.90
C LEU A 233 13.16 -22.14 12.51
N ASP A 234 14.12 -23.05 12.67
CA ASP A 234 14.02 -24.41 12.15
C ASP A 234 13.61 -24.45 10.66
N MET A 235 14.39 -23.76 9.83
CA MET A 235 14.15 -23.60 8.39
C MET A 235 15.42 -23.87 7.60
N HIS A 236 15.27 -24.18 6.31
CA HIS A 236 16.40 -24.17 5.39
C HIS A 236 16.87 -22.73 5.11
N ARG A 237 18.19 -22.53 4.99
CA ARG A 237 18.79 -21.21 4.71
C ARG A 237 18.19 -20.52 3.48
N ASN A 238 17.91 -21.27 2.42
CA ASN A 238 17.33 -20.71 1.20
C ASN A 238 15.91 -20.20 1.46
N ALA A 239 15.09 -20.92 2.22
CA ALA A 239 13.76 -20.49 2.57
C ALA A 239 13.77 -19.19 3.40
N VAL A 240 14.75 -19.00 4.29
CA VAL A 240 14.94 -17.73 5.00
C VAL A 240 15.34 -16.62 4.04
N SER A 241 16.19 -16.92 3.06
CA SER A 241 16.56 -15.94 2.02
C SER A 241 15.35 -15.47 1.24
N ASP A 242 14.49 -16.41 0.83
CA ASP A 242 13.26 -16.12 0.06
C ASP A 242 12.23 -15.30 0.86
N LEU A 243 12.21 -15.45 2.19
CA LEU A 243 11.34 -14.67 3.08
C LEU A 243 11.86 -13.25 3.34
N MET A 244 13.10 -12.96 3.01
CA MET A 244 13.77 -11.68 3.30
C MET A 244 13.98 -10.80 2.06
N VAL A 245 13.64 -11.28 0.90
CA VAL A 245 13.63 -10.56 -0.38
C VAL A 245 12.21 -10.14 -0.72
#